data_02a063a0dd110e208f42b30cd3a84e54
#
_entry.id   02a063a0dd110e208f42b30cd3a84e54
#
_cell.length_a   1.000
_cell.length_b   1.000
_cell.length_c   1.000
_cell.angle_alpha   90.00
_cell.angle_beta   90.00
_cell.angle_gamma   90.00
#
_symmetry.space_group_name_H-M   'P 1'
#
loop_
_entity.id
_entity.type
_entity.pdbx_description
1 polymer ?
#
loop_
_entity_poly.entity_id
_entity_poly.type
_entity_poly.pdbx_seq_one_letter_code
_entity_poly.pdbx_strand_id
1 'polypeptide(L)'
;MAVKQRPDADRLPVSQRIDSRVENPRRRQMRPTDWAIRGELFLNCSCTVFCPCVVSLGKHPPTDGTCKAWMAIAIDDGHYEGESLTGLNVGLMVEIPGKMAEGDWKVAAYIDDRASGKAYNGLLQILSGAAGGTTGLFTLLVSEIIGAEREKVEIVREGRKRGLYVGRKIQGEIEMIDGASPDHPVVISNTKYWMGPDVIAARGLKSKVRDFGRVWDLSGKSGEICAIDWSGTAGK
;
A
#
# COMPACT_ATOMS: atom_id res chain seq x y z
N MET A 1 2.40 -72.59 -15.51
CA MET A 1 2.45 -71.33 -14.72
C MET A 1 3.88 -70.81 -14.77
N ALA A 2 4.15 -69.77 -15.57
CA ALA A 2 5.48 -69.18 -15.71
C ALA A 2 5.54 -67.90 -14.87
N VAL A 3 6.41 -67.90 -13.86
CA VAL A 3 6.68 -66.74 -12.99
C VAL A 3 7.60 -65.81 -13.77
N LYS A 4 7.09 -64.62 -14.15
CA LYS A 4 7.90 -63.51 -14.70
C LYS A 4 8.72 -62.89 -13.57
N GLN A 5 10.04 -63.09 -13.64
CA GLN A 5 11.03 -62.36 -12.82
C GLN A 5 11.04 -60.88 -13.24
N ARG A 6 11.01 -59.97 -12.26
CA ARG A 6 11.23 -58.53 -12.46
C ARG A 6 12.75 -58.31 -12.70
N PRO A 7 13.15 -57.39 -13.58
CA PRO A 7 14.56 -57.06 -13.76
C PRO A 7 15.08 -56.28 -12.53
N ASP A 8 16.29 -56.68 -12.13
CA ASP A 8 17.06 -56.12 -11.02
C ASP A 8 17.51 -54.69 -11.32
N ALA A 9 17.12 -53.74 -10.50
CA ALA A 9 17.35 -52.30 -10.68
C ALA A 9 18.81 -51.87 -10.40
N ASP A 10 19.67 -52.79 -9.94
CA ASP A 10 21.03 -52.44 -9.48
C ASP A 10 22.14 -52.59 -10.54
N ARG A 11 21.82 -52.83 -11.82
CA ARG A 11 22.82 -53.05 -12.89
C ARG A 11 22.89 -51.91 -13.92
N LEU A 12 22.65 -50.69 -13.56
CA LEU A 12 22.94 -49.56 -14.46
C LEU A 12 24.36 -49.02 -14.24
N PRO A 13 25.11 -48.75 -15.34
CA PRO A 13 26.48 -48.25 -15.24
C PRO A 13 26.52 -46.87 -14.57
N VAL A 14 27.59 -46.61 -13.81
CA VAL A 14 27.82 -45.40 -12.99
C VAL A 14 27.70 -44.09 -13.76
N SER A 15 27.82 -44.09 -15.08
CA SER A 15 27.70 -42.92 -15.95
C SER A 15 26.26 -42.39 -16.15
N GLN A 16 25.23 -43.07 -15.63
CA GLN A 16 23.82 -42.67 -15.76
C GLN A 16 23.18 -42.26 -14.44
N ARG A 17 23.93 -42.11 -13.36
CA ARG A 17 23.44 -41.47 -12.15
C ARG A 17 23.42 -39.95 -12.35
N ILE A 18 22.35 -39.45 -12.92
CA ILE A 18 22.07 -38.00 -12.93
C ILE A 18 21.92 -37.58 -11.51
N ASP A 19 22.85 -36.75 -11.04
CA ASP A 19 22.79 -36.12 -9.71
C ASP A 19 21.49 -35.35 -9.60
N SER A 20 20.55 -35.85 -8.79
CA SER A 20 19.25 -35.24 -8.51
C SER A 20 19.34 -33.92 -7.75
N ARG A 21 20.57 -33.38 -7.59
CA ARG A 21 20.84 -32.09 -6.95
C ARG A 21 21.01 -30.95 -7.94
N VAL A 22 20.85 -31.18 -9.25
CA VAL A 22 20.74 -30.05 -10.18
C VAL A 22 19.37 -29.42 -9.99
N GLU A 23 19.29 -28.43 -9.10
CA GLU A 23 18.11 -27.61 -8.94
C GLU A 23 17.74 -27.04 -10.32
N ASN A 24 16.56 -27.40 -10.79
CA ASN A 24 16.00 -26.88 -12.03
C ASN A 24 15.90 -25.33 -11.89
N PRO A 25 16.66 -24.54 -12.67
CA PRO A 25 16.65 -23.09 -12.54
C PRO A 25 15.29 -22.46 -12.84
N ARG A 26 14.31 -23.21 -13.35
CA ARG A 26 12.93 -22.78 -13.56
C ARG A 26 12.03 -22.98 -12.34
N ARG A 27 12.50 -23.58 -11.26
CA ARG A 27 11.83 -23.68 -9.96
C ARG A 27 12.49 -22.75 -8.94
N ARG A 28 12.83 -21.55 -9.32
CA ARG A 28 12.92 -20.46 -8.36
C ARG A 28 11.47 -20.15 -7.98
N GLN A 29 10.87 -20.97 -7.13
CA GLN A 29 9.68 -20.57 -6.39
C GLN A 29 10.03 -19.22 -5.79
N MET A 30 9.39 -18.16 -6.26
CA MET A 30 9.48 -16.86 -5.64
C MET A 30 9.07 -17.09 -4.17
N ARG A 31 10.06 -17.10 -3.28
CA ARG A 31 9.77 -17.10 -1.84
C ARG A 31 8.91 -15.87 -1.62
N PRO A 32 7.79 -15.98 -0.90
CA PRO A 32 7.03 -14.79 -0.55
C PRO A 32 8.01 -13.79 0.05
N THR A 33 8.00 -12.56 -0.44
CA THR A 33 8.85 -11.50 0.08
C THR A 33 8.51 -11.31 1.55
N ASP A 34 9.51 -11.37 2.42
CA ASP A 34 9.32 -11.16 3.84
C ASP A 34 9.30 -9.68 4.15
N TRP A 35 8.10 -9.15 4.41
CA TRP A 35 7.92 -7.76 4.77
C TRP A 35 6.70 -7.56 5.68
N ALA A 36 6.76 -6.54 6.51
CA ALA A 36 5.62 -6.07 7.30
C ALA A 36 5.71 -4.55 7.49
N ILE A 37 4.56 -3.91 7.60
CA ILE A 37 4.41 -2.49 7.96
C ILE A 37 3.25 -2.37 8.93
N ARG A 38 3.51 -1.76 10.09
CA ARG A 38 2.50 -1.32 11.05
C ARG A 38 2.63 0.18 11.25
N GLY A 39 1.51 0.85 11.40
CA GLY A 39 1.50 2.28 11.60
C GLY A 39 0.17 2.91 11.29
N GLU A 40 0.21 4.12 10.80
CA GLU A 40 -0.98 4.88 10.45
C GLU A 40 -0.96 5.31 8.99
N LEU A 41 -2.05 5.05 8.29
CA LEU A 41 -2.32 5.61 6.99
C LEU A 41 -3.41 6.66 7.13
N PHE A 42 -3.19 7.84 6.55
CA PHE A 42 -4.22 8.85 6.45
C PHE A 42 -4.18 9.52 5.08
N LEU A 43 -5.31 10.02 4.65
CA LEU A 43 -5.47 10.60 3.33
C LEU A 43 -6.50 11.72 3.31
N ASN A 44 -6.44 12.53 2.25
CA ASN A 44 -7.51 13.43 1.86
C ASN A 44 -7.83 13.22 0.38
N CYS A 45 -9.09 12.97 0.08
CA CYS A 45 -9.55 12.72 -1.27
C CYS A 45 -10.57 13.78 -1.75
N SER A 46 -10.88 13.80 -3.04
CA SER A 46 -11.76 14.79 -3.67
C SER A 46 -13.27 14.59 -3.38
N CYS A 47 -13.66 13.53 -2.68
CA CYS A 47 -15.07 13.32 -2.32
C CYS A 47 -15.58 14.40 -1.36
N THR A 48 -16.89 14.73 -1.46
CA THR A 48 -17.40 15.96 -0.82
C THR A 48 -17.62 15.80 0.68
N VAL A 49 -18.30 14.75 1.14
CA VAL A 49 -18.64 14.58 2.56
C VAL A 49 -17.79 13.50 3.20
N PHE A 50 -17.89 12.28 2.66
CA PHE A 50 -17.14 11.14 3.07
C PHE A 50 -16.89 10.24 1.85
N CYS A 51 -15.76 9.50 1.84
CA CYS A 51 -15.40 8.67 0.72
C CYS A 51 -16.34 7.44 0.60
N PRO A 52 -17.10 7.30 -0.48
CA PRO A 52 -18.00 6.17 -0.66
C PRO A 52 -17.23 4.85 -0.83
N CYS A 53 -15.94 4.89 -1.14
CA CYS A 53 -15.11 3.69 -1.36
C CYS A 53 -15.01 2.83 -0.10
N VAL A 54 -14.98 3.44 1.08
CA VAL A 54 -14.87 2.74 2.38
C VAL A 54 -15.99 1.73 2.58
N VAL A 55 -17.24 2.14 2.29
CA VAL A 55 -18.41 1.28 2.52
C VAL A 55 -18.83 0.47 1.30
N SER A 56 -18.38 0.85 0.11
CA SER A 56 -18.73 0.17 -1.15
C SER A 56 -17.62 -0.71 -1.69
N LEU A 57 -16.47 -0.80 -1.01
CA LEU A 57 -15.25 -1.47 -1.50
C LEU A 57 -14.82 -0.95 -2.88
N GLY A 58 -14.91 0.37 -3.07
CA GLY A 58 -14.54 1.03 -4.32
C GLY A 58 -15.51 0.84 -5.48
N LYS A 59 -16.69 0.26 -5.26
CA LYS A 59 -17.69 0.00 -6.33
C LYS A 59 -18.60 1.19 -6.63
N HIS A 60 -18.63 2.18 -5.75
CA HIS A 60 -19.35 3.42 -5.98
C HIS A 60 -18.39 4.48 -6.59
N PRO A 61 -18.82 5.26 -7.59
CA PRO A 61 -17.98 6.29 -8.16
C PRO A 61 -17.71 7.43 -7.15
N PRO A 62 -16.56 8.10 -7.25
CA PRO A 62 -16.29 9.31 -6.47
C PRO A 62 -17.24 10.45 -6.87
N THR A 63 -17.37 11.47 -6.02
CA THR A 63 -18.34 12.57 -6.18
C THR A 63 -18.26 13.24 -7.56
N ASP A 64 -17.05 13.51 -8.04
CA ASP A 64 -16.82 14.23 -9.29
C ASP A 64 -16.37 13.31 -10.43
N GLY A 65 -16.66 12.00 -10.34
CA GLY A 65 -16.31 11.00 -11.35
C GLY A 65 -14.83 10.61 -11.39
N THR A 66 -13.94 11.37 -10.76
CA THR A 66 -12.50 11.07 -10.65
C THR A 66 -12.05 11.25 -9.21
N CYS A 67 -11.44 10.23 -8.62
CA CYS A 67 -10.80 10.35 -7.32
C CYS A 67 -9.44 11.01 -7.48
N LYS A 68 -9.19 12.06 -6.73
CA LYS A 68 -7.90 12.71 -6.55
C LYS A 68 -7.58 12.68 -5.07
N ALA A 69 -6.43 12.14 -4.71
CA ALA A 69 -6.05 12.02 -3.31
C ALA A 69 -4.54 12.17 -3.11
N TRP A 70 -4.15 12.69 -1.96
CA TRP A 70 -2.86 12.39 -1.39
C TRP A 70 -3.06 11.43 -0.21
N MET A 71 -2.06 10.59 0.03
CA MET A 71 -2.03 9.65 1.14
C MET A 71 -0.69 9.75 1.85
N ALA A 72 -0.70 9.52 3.15
CA ALA A 72 0.48 9.45 3.99
C ALA A 72 0.52 8.13 4.74
N ILE A 73 1.71 7.53 4.84
CA ILE A 73 1.95 6.35 5.66
C ILE A 73 3.09 6.69 6.63
N ALA A 74 2.78 6.70 7.92
CA ALA A 74 3.76 6.75 8.98
C ALA A 74 4.05 5.32 9.44
N ILE A 75 5.28 4.86 9.27
CA ILE A 75 5.68 3.50 9.62
C ILE A 75 6.22 3.50 11.05
N ASP A 76 5.40 3.04 12.00
CA ASP A 76 5.79 2.94 13.41
C ASP A 76 6.69 1.73 13.67
N ASP A 77 6.43 0.62 12.96
CA ASP A 77 7.24 -0.59 12.96
C ASP A 77 7.18 -1.25 11.58
N GLY A 78 8.30 -1.72 11.05
CA GLY A 78 8.30 -2.37 9.77
C GLY A 78 9.66 -2.88 9.30
N HIS A 79 9.61 -3.83 8.39
CA HIS A 79 10.79 -4.39 7.72
C HIS A 79 10.50 -4.83 6.29
N TYR A 80 11.55 -4.93 5.49
CA TYR A 80 11.56 -5.53 4.16
C TYR A 80 12.82 -6.38 3.99
N GLU A 81 12.67 -7.71 3.93
CA GLU A 81 13.78 -8.66 3.81
C GLU A 81 14.94 -8.40 4.80
N GLY A 82 14.58 -8.17 6.06
CA GLY A 82 15.51 -7.85 7.14
C GLY A 82 16.04 -6.42 7.19
N GLU A 83 15.67 -5.55 6.24
CA GLU A 83 15.95 -4.11 6.28
C GLU A 83 14.88 -3.40 7.09
N SER A 84 15.25 -2.53 8.01
CA SER A 84 14.28 -1.76 8.81
C SER A 84 13.60 -0.68 7.97
N LEU A 85 12.27 -0.62 8.09
CA LEU A 85 11.43 0.46 7.57
C LEU A 85 10.90 1.36 8.69
N THR A 86 11.18 1.01 9.95
CA THR A 86 10.67 1.70 11.14
C THR A 86 11.08 3.17 11.15
N GLY A 87 10.12 4.05 11.39
CA GLY A 87 10.33 5.50 11.45
C GLY A 87 10.42 6.19 10.09
N LEU A 88 10.30 5.45 8.97
CA LEU A 88 10.21 6.05 7.65
C LEU A 88 8.80 6.51 7.35
N ASN A 89 8.70 7.55 6.53
CA ASN A 89 7.45 8.11 6.05
C ASN A 89 7.30 7.92 4.54
N VAL A 90 6.06 7.78 4.09
CA VAL A 90 5.73 7.73 2.66
C VAL A 90 4.61 8.72 2.37
N GLY A 91 4.75 9.48 1.31
CA GLY A 91 3.68 10.25 0.69
C GLY A 91 3.28 9.62 -0.65
N LEU A 92 2.00 9.64 -0.97
CA LEU A 92 1.48 9.21 -2.26
C LEU A 92 0.59 10.28 -2.85
N MET A 93 0.59 10.38 -4.18
CA MET A 93 -0.40 11.10 -4.97
C MET A 93 -1.12 10.08 -5.84
N VAL A 94 -2.46 10.06 -5.79
CA VAL A 94 -3.28 9.07 -6.49
C VAL A 94 -4.38 9.76 -7.29
N GLU A 95 -4.51 9.37 -8.55
CA GLU A 95 -5.59 9.79 -9.43
C GLU A 95 -6.26 8.54 -10.02
N ILE A 96 -7.58 8.43 -9.85
CA ILE A 96 -8.35 7.26 -10.28
C ILE A 96 -9.56 7.74 -11.07
N PRO A 97 -9.64 7.50 -12.38
CA PRO A 97 -10.84 7.77 -13.17
C PRO A 97 -11.92 6.73 -12.82
N GLY A 98 -13.15 7.20 -12.57
CA GLY A 98 -14.26 6.29 -12.29
C GLY A 98 -14.18 5.63 -10.91
N LYS A 99 -14.61 4.38 -10.83
CA LYS A 99 -14.68 3.63 -9.58
C LYS A 99 -13.33 3.03 -9.21
N MET A 100 -12.95 3.14 -7.95
CA MET A 100 -11.69 2.62 -7.43
C MET A 100 -11.47 1.13 -7.77
N ALA A 101 -12.52 0.31 -7.66
CA ALA A 101 -12.45 -1.13 -7.92
C ALA A 101 -12.28 -1.51 -9.41
N GLU A 102 -12.48 -0.58 -10.33
CA GLU A 102 -12.28 -0.80 -11.77
C GLU A 102 -10.81 -0.63 -12.20
N GLY A 103 -9.95 -0.15 -11.30
CA GLY A 103 -8.51 0.04 -11.57
C GLY A 103 -8.21 1.37 -12.24
N ASP A 104 -7.22 1.36 -13.13
CA ASP A 104 -6.67 2.52 -13.84
C ASP A 104 -6.10 3.59 -12.89
N TRP A 105 -5.53 3.16 -11.78
CA TRP A 105 -4.90 4.07 -10.82
C TRP A 105 -3.59 4.61 -11.36
N LYS A 106 -3.44 5.92 -11.28
CA LYS A 106 -2.20 6.64 -11.57
C LYS A 106 -1.60 7.11 -10.26
N VAL A 107 -0.38 6.66 -9.96
CA VAL A 107 0.23 6.83 -8.64
C VAL A 107 1.62 7.46 -8.76
N ALA A 108 1.90 8.47 -7.92
CA ALA A 108 3.26 8.89 -7.63
C ALA A 108 3.59 8.61 -6.17
N ALA A 109 4.83 8.20 -5.90
CA ALA A 109 5.33 7.90 -4.57
C ALA A 109 6.47 8.86 -4.17
N TYR A 110 6.41 9.33 -2.95
CA TYR A 110 7.47 10.10 -2.29
C TYR A 110 7.95 9.29 -1.10
N ILE A 111 9.15 8.79 -1.19
CA ILE A 111 9.77 7.97 -0.16
C ILE A 111 10.72 8.84 0.65
N ASP A 112 10.62 8.75 1.96
CA ASP A 112 11.49 9.42 2.92
C ASP A 112 12.96 9.39 2.47
N ASP A 113 13.62 10.52 2.44
CA ASP A 113 15.02 10.66 2.01
C ASP A 113 16.01 9.94 2.95
N ARG A 114 15.59 9.64 4.18
CA ARG A 114 16.32 8.83 5.15
C ARG A 114 16.35 7.34 4.80
N ALA A 115 15.52 6.87 3.87
CA ALA A 115 15.50 5.47 3.48
C ALA A 115 16.83 5.04 2.85
N SER A 116 17.38 3.88 3.26
CA SER A 116 18.48 3.25 2.55
C SER A 116 18.10 2.87 1.12
N GLY A 117 19.05 2.48 0.28
CA GLY A 117 18.74 1.96 -1.07
C GLY A 117 17.82 0.75 -1.04
N LYS A 118 18.01 -0.16 -0.07
CA LYS A 118 17.20 -1.36 0.09
C LYS A 118 15.80 -1.02 0.62
N ALA A 119 15.69 -0.15 1.61
CA ALA A 119 14.41 0.32 2.14
C ALA A 119 13.59 1.05 1.07
N TYR A 120 14.21 1.93 0.28
CA TYR A 120 13.56 2.62 -0.83
C TYR A 120 12.97 1.64 -1.84
N ASN A 121 13.78 0.70 -2.33
CA ASN A 121 13.32 -0.30 -3.29
C ASN A 121 12.25 -1.22 -2.69
N GLY A 122 12.40 -1.61 -1.42
CA GLY A 122 11.43 -2.41 -0.69
C GLY A 122 10.07 -1.71 -0.61
N LEU A 123 10.05 -0.43 -0.23
CA LEU A 123 8.82 0.37 -0.19
C LEU A 123 8.15 0.47 -1.57
N LEU A 124 8.91 0.67 -2.64
CA LEU A 124 8.34 0.67 -4.00
C LEU A 124 7.74 -0.69 -4.37
N GLN A 125 8.38 -1.81 -4.01
CA GLN A 125 7.83 -3.15 -4.24
C GLN A 125 6.53 -3.37 -3.46
N ILE A 126 6.46 -2.92 -2.21
CA ILE A 126 5.27 -3.00 -1.38
C ILE A 126 4.14 -2.15 -1.98
N LEU A 127 4.41 -0.89 -2.29
CA LEU A 127 3.41 0.07 -2.75
C LEU A 127 2.91 -0.21 -4.18
N SER A 128 3.70 -0.85 -5.03
CA SER A 128 3.27 -1.32 -6.35
C SER A 128 2.52 -2.67 -6.30
N GLY A 129 2.51 -3.32 -5.13
CA GLY A 129 1.95 -4.67 -4.98
C GLY A 129 2.88 -5.80 -5.42
N ALA A 130 4.05 -5.49 -6.00
CA ALA A 130 4.98 -6.50 -6.51
C ALA A 130 5.58 -7.39 -5.40
N ALA A 131 5.63 -6.89 -4.16
CA ALA A 131 6.01 -7.68 -2.98
C ALA A 131 4.94 -8.70 -2.56
N GLY A 132 3.75 -8.67 -3.14
CA GLY A 132 2.63 -9.55 -2.78
C GLY A 132 1.99 -9.20 -1.43
N GLY A 133 1.35 -10.19 -0.79
CA GLY A 133 0.71 -10.02 0.51
C GLY A 133 -0.47 -9.05 0.49
N THR A 134 -0.63 -8.27 1.56
CA THR A 134 -1.76 -7.34 1.73
C THR A 134 -1.89 -6.34 0.57
N THR A 135 -0.78 -5.86 0.02
CA THR A 135 -0.77 -4.88 -1.07
C THR A 135 -0.78 -5.51 -2.47
N GLY A 136 -0.77 -6.84 -2.57
CA GLY A 136 -0.74 -7.56 -3.86
C GLY A 136 -1.86 -7.16 -4.82
N LEU A 137 -3.01 -6.72 -4.29
CA LEU A 137 -4.13 -6.22 -5.10
C LEU A 137 -3.76 -4.98 -5.93
N PHE A 138 -2.75 -4.21 -5.54
CA PHE A 138 -2.36 -3.00 -6.28
C PHE A 138 -1.80 -3.32 -7.67
N THR A 139 -1.25 -4.53 -7.88
CA THR A 139 -0.83 -4.98 -9.23
C THR A 139 -1.97 -5.02 -10.24
N LEU A 140 -3.22 -5.13 -9.77
CA LEU A 140 -4.42 -5.14 -10.61
C LEU A 140 -5.06 -3.76 -10.75
N LEU A 141 -4.78 -2.86 -9.82
CA LEU A 141 -5.44 -1.56 -9.74
C LEU A 141 -4.58 -0.43 -10.34
N VAL A 142 -3.26 -0.48 -10.15
CA VAL A 142 -2.33 0.56 -10.64
C VAL A 142 -1.99 0.29 -12.10
N SER A 143 -2.37 1.21 -12.97
CA SER A 143 -2.05 1.15 -14.41
C SER A 143 -0.81 1.99 -14.76
N GLU A 144 -0.53 3.03 -13.99
CA GLU A 144 0.56 3.97 -14.28
C GLU A 144 1.27 4.43 -13.00
N ILE A 145 2.58 4.29 -12.97
CA ILE A 145 3.44 4.94 -11.97
C ILE A 145 3.93 6.25 -12.59
N ILE A 146 3.34 7.37 -12.17
CA ILE A 146 3.66 8.70 -12.68
C ILE A 146 5.08 9.11 -12.30
N GLY A 147 5.52 8.72 -11.11
CA GLY A 147 6.85 8.99 -10.60
C GLY A 147 7.11 8.35 -9.25
N ALA A 148 8.40 8.23 -8.92
CA ALA A 148 8.85 7.79 -7.62
C ALA A 148 10.10 8.58 -7.23
N GLU A 149 10.01 9.34 -6.15
CA GLU A 149 11.06 10.28 -5.74
C GLU A 149 11.48 10.06 -4.29
N ARG A 150 12.76 10.35 -4.01
CA ARG A 150 13.24 10.50 -2.64
C ARG A 150 13.01 11.94 -2.23
N GLU A 151 12.30 12.14 -1.14
CA GLU A 151 11.96 13.47 -0.67
C GLU A 151 11.96 13.51 0.86
N LYS A 152 12.14 14.69 1.41
CA LYS A 152 11.83 14.91 2.82
C LYS A 152 10.32 14.80 3.00
N VAL A 153 9.86 13.68 3.55
CA VAL A 153 8.44 13.42 3.84
C VAL A 153 8.20 13.70 5.32
N GLU A 154 7.56 14.81 5.61
CA GLU A 154 7.21 15.21 6.98
C GLU A 154 5.76 14.83 7.27
N ILE A 155 5.56 14.06 8.34
CA ILE A 155 4.24 13.69 8.85
C ILE A 155 4.05 14.29 10.24
N VAL A 156 2.92 14.95 10.44
CA VAL A 156 2.50 15.51 11.73
C VAL A 156 1.30 14.73 12.24
N ARG A 157 1.38 14.26 13.48
CA ARG A 157 0.30 13.58 14.21
C ARG A 157 0.09 14.28 15.55
N GLU A 158 -0.82 15.23 15.60
CA GLU A 158 -1.09 16.04 16.80
C GLU A 158 -2.57 16.00 17.16
N GLY A 159 -2.91 15.37 18.26
CA GLY A 159 -4.30 15.24 18.72
C GLY A 159 -5.21 14.75 17.59
N ARG A 160 -6.13 15.58 17.17
CA ARG A 160 -7.12 15.27 16.11
C ARG A 160 -6.63 15.58 14.71
N LYS A 161 -5.47 16.20 14.56
CA LYS A 161 -4.92 16.62 13.26
C LYS A 161 -3.88 15.66 12.73
N ARG A 162 -3.86 15.55 11.41
CA ARG A 162 -2.82 14.84 10.65
C ARG A 162 -2.35 15.74 9.51
N GLY A 163 -1.04 15.74 9.28
CA GLY A 163 -0.43 16.54 8.22
C GLY A 163 0.57 15.75 7.41
N LEU A 164 0.58 15.96 6.10
CA LEU A 164 1.60 15.49 5.16
C LEU A 164 2.22 16.70 4.46
N TYR A 165 3.55 16.78 4.52
CA TYR A 165 4.31 17.82 3.82
C TYR A 165 5.45 17.17 3.02
N VAL A 166 5.45 17.41 1.70
CA VAL A 166 6.48 17.00 0.77
C VAL A 166 6.94 18.25 0.02
N GLY A 167 7.86 18.97 0.61
CA GLY A 167 8.34 20.24 0.08
C GLY A 167 7.19 21.19 -0.29
N ARG A 168 7.18 21.67 -1.56
CA ARG A 168 6.06 22.47 -2.12
C ARG A 168 5.07 21.62 -2.93
N LYS A 169 5.29 20.30 -3.02
CA LYS A 169 4.51 19.37 -3.84
C LYS A 169 3.19 18.98 -3.18
N ILE A 170 3.23 18.62 -1.89
CA ILE A 170 2.05 18.31 -1.08
C ILE A 170 2.12 19.12 0.21
N GLN A 171 1.05 19.82 0.51
CA GLN A 171 0.83 20.52 1.78
C GLN A 171 -0.59 20.20 2.22
N GLY A 172 -0.75 19.08 2.92
CA GLY A 172 -2.04 18.53 3.26
C GLY A 172 -2.25 18.39 4.76
N GLU A 173 -3.35 18.97 5.26
CA GLU A 173 -3.78 18.82 6.63
C GLU A 173 -5.22 18.34 6.66
N ILE A 174 -5.50 17.37 7.54
CA ILE A 174 -6.86 16.88 7.82
C ILE A 174 -7.12 16.91 9.32
N GLU A 175 -8.38 16.99 9.70
CA GLU A 175 -8.85 16.95 11.07
C GLU A 175 -9.99 15.95 11.21
N MET A 176 -9.96 15.14 12.27
CA MET A 176 -11.02 14.18 12.60
C MET A 176 -12.35 14.89 12.81
N ILE A 177 -13.43 14.31 12.30
CA ILE A 177 -14.80 14.82 12.51
C ILE A 177 -15.26 14.41 13.91
N ASP A 178 -15.89 15.35 14.63
CA ASP A 178 -16.45 15.10 15.95
C ASP A 178 -17.60 14.08 15.86
N GLY A 179 -17.56 13.08 16.75
CA GLY A 179 -18.69 12.18 16.98
C GLY A 179 -19.73 12.79 17.92
N ALA A 180 -20.55 11.95 18.50
CA ALA A 180 -21.57 12.37 19.47
C ALA A 180 -20.95 12.92 20.77
N SER A 181 -19.71 12.54 21.06
CA SER A 181 -18.90 13.07 22.17
C SER A 181 -17.63 13.70 21.59
N PRO A 182 -17.21 14.89 22.09
CA PRO A 182 -16.02 15.58 21.60
C PRO A 182 -14.72 14.75 21.68
N ASP A 183 -14.65 13.83 22.64
CA ASP A 183 -13.48 12.99 22.87
C ASP A 183 -13.39 11.79 21.90
N HIS A 184 -14.47 11.52 21.15
CA HIS A 184 -14.55 10.39 20.24
C HIS A 184 -14.89 10.88 18.83
N PRO A 185 -14.01 10.61 17.83
CA PRO A 185 -14.30 10.97 16.45
C PRO A 185 -15.37 10.05 15.84
N VAL A 186 -15.90 10.44 14.69
CA VAL A 186 -16.74 9.54 13.88
C VAL A 186 -15.88 8.41 13.35
N VAL A 187 -16.27 7.17 13.64
CA VAL A 187 -15.58 5.95 13.18
C VAL A 187 -16.56 5.08 12.40
N ILE A 188 -16.12 4.58 11.24
CA ILE A 188 -16.79 3.56 10.45
C ILE A 188 -16.05 2.26 10.71
N SER A 189 -16.68 1.35 11.43
CA SER A 189 -16.06 0.12 11.92
C SER A 189 -16.52 -1.11 11.19
N ASN A 190 -15.74 -2.19 11.31
CA ASN A 190 -16.05 -3.51 10.78
C ASN A 190 -16.23 -3.49 9.24
N THR A 191 -15.39 -2.75 8.55
CA THR A 191 -15.37 -2.72 7.10
C THR A 191 -14.44 -3.80 6.54
N LYS A 192 -14.60 -4.12 5.25
CA LYS A 192 -13.63 -4.93 4.49
C LYS A 192 -12.71 -4.06 3.64
N TYR A 193 -12.57 -2.80 4.01
CA TYR A 193 -11.78 -1.85 3.25
C TYR A 193 -10.29 -2.24 3.28
N TRP A 194 -9.61 -2.05 2.17
CA TRP A 194 -8.24 -2.52 1.97
C TRP A 194 -7.20 -1.88 2.91
N MET A 195 -7.47 -0.68 3.39
CA MET A 195 -6.57 0.01 4.34
C MET A 195 -6.58 -0.67 5.70
N GLY A 196 -7.77 -0.91 6.22
CA GLY A 196 -8.00 -1.51 7.53
C GLY A 196 -9.49 -1.57 7.88
N PRO A 197 -9.87 -2.31 8.93
CA PRO A 197 -11.26 -2.57 9.26
C PRO A 197 -12.00 -1.37 9.85
N ASP A 198 -11.28 -0.44 10.47
CA ASP A 198 -11.84 0.73 11.12
C ASP A 198 -11.24 2.01 10.53
N VAL A 199 -12.10 2.90 10.10
CA VAL A 199 -11.73 4.16 9.45
C VAL A 199 -12.30 5.33 10.22
N ILE A 200 -11.45 6.20 10.71
CA ILE A 200 -11.83 7.46 11.32
C ILE A 200 -12.12 8.47 10.21
N ALA A 201 -13.32 9.04 10.22
CA ALA A 201 -13.70 10.07 9.29
C ALA A 201 -13.01 11.42 9.65
N ALA A 202 -12.48 12.07 8.62
CA ALA A 202 -11.80 13.34 8.74
C ALA A 202 -12.20 14.30 7.61
N ARG A 203 -11.77 15.55 7.71
CA ARG A 203 -11.98 16.57 6.69
C ARG A 203 -10.70 17.33 6.43
N GLY A 204 -10.44 17.63 5.16
CA GLY A 204 -9.33 18.49 4.75
C GLY A 204 -9.44 19.88 5.37
N LEU A 205 -8.38 20.36 5.98
CA LEU A 205 -8.25 21.74 6.44
C LEU A 205 -7.63 22.59 5.31
N LYS A 206 -6.31 22.66 5.28
CA LYS A 206 -5.56 23.25 4.18
C LYS A 206 -4.89 22.11 3.41
N SER A 207 -5.29 21.90 2.17
CA SER A 207 -4.89 20.69 1.45
C SER A 207 -4.65 20.98 -0.03
N LYS A 208 -3.37 21.05 -0.41
CA LYS A 208 -2.95 21.38 -1.77
C LYS A 208 -1.92 20.39 -2.28
N VAL A 209 -2.09 20.00 -3.54
CA VAL A 209 -1.14 19.18 -4.29
C VAL A 209 -0.74 19.94 -5.55
N ARG A 210 0.57 19.99 -5.83
CA ARG A 210 1.10 20.56 -7.07
C ARG A 210 2.34 19.79 -7.49
N ASP A 211 2.16 18.75 -8.28
CA ASP A 211 3.27 18.00 -8.88
C ASP A 211 2.81 17.21 -10.12
N PHE A 212 3.75 16.74 -10.91
CA PHE A 212 3.51 15.93 -12.12
C PHE A 212 2.41 16.49 -13.04
N GLY A 213 2.36 17.82 -13.19
CA GLY A 213 1.34 18.50 -14.00
C GLY A 213 -0.06 18.55 -13.39
N ARG A 214 -0.22 18.14 -12.14
CA ARG A 214 -1.47 18.18 -11.38
C ARG A 214 -1.47 19.31 -10.39
N VAL A 215 -2.62 19.99 -10.28
CA VAL A 215 -2.86 21.04 -9.28
C VAL A 215 -4.23 20.80 -8.67
N TRP A 216 -4.24 20.36 -7.40
CA TRP A 216 -5.48 20.09 -6.67
C TRP A 216 -5.59 20.94 -5.43
N ASP A 217 -6.83 21.33 -5.08
CA ASP A 217 -7.20 21.85 -3.78
C ASP A 217 -8.27 20.93 -3.18
N LEU A 218 -7.88 20.21 -2.14
CA LEU A 218 -8.74 19.25 -1.43
C LEU A 218 -9.21 19.77 -0.09
N SER A 219 -9.07 21.08 0.14
CA SER A 219 -9.55 21.72 1.37
C SER A 219 -11.06 21.55 1.50
N GLY A 220 -11.53 21.23 2.70
CA GLY A 220 -12.95 20.94 2.99
C GLY A 220 -13.47 19.60 2.48
N LYS A 221 -12.65 18.83 1.76
CA LYS A 221 -13.01 17.53 1.19
C LYS A 221 -12.78 16.38 2.20
N SER A 222 -13.23 15.17 1.84
CA SER A 222 -13.16 13.96 2.67
C SER A 222 -11.75 13.60 3.08
N GLY A 223 -11.54 13.25 4.33
CA GLY A 223 -10.32 12.66 4.86
C GLY A 223 -10.62 11.36 5.59
N GLU A 224 -9.61 10.52 5.68
CA GLU A 224 -9.67 9.22 6.33
C GLU A 224 -8.38 8.98 7.11
N ILE A 225 -8.50 8.30 8.25
CA ILE A 225 -7.36 7.87 9.07
C ILE A 225 -7.60 6.42 9.46
N CYS A 226 -6.60 5.58 9.32
CA CYS A 226 -6.70 4.15 9.58
C CYS A 226 -5.39 3.62 10.16
N ALA A 227 -5.46 2.80 11.20
CA ALA A 227 -4.33 1.98 11.60
C ALA A 227 -4.12 0.87 10.55
N ILE A 228 -2.88 0.65 10.17
CA ILE A 228 -2.51 -0.39 9.21
C ILE A 228 -1.64 -1.47 9.84
N ASP A 229 -1.87 -2.72 9.44
CA ASP A 229 -1.04 -3.88 9.73
C ASP A 229 -0.96 -4.73 8.45
N TRP A 230 -0.01 -4.39 7.61
CA TRP A 230 0.18 -5.00 6.29
C TRP A 230 1.39 -5.90 6.28
N SER A 231 1.31 -7.03 5.57
CA SER A 231 2.44 -7.95 5.46
C SER A 231 2.47 -8.71 4.14
N GLY A 232 3.66 -9.21 3.77
CA GLY A 232 3.88 -10.02 2.57
C GLY A 232 3.69 -11.50 2.79
N THR A 233 3.73 -11.99 4.01
CA THR A 233 3.44 -13.39 4.32
C THR A 233 1.92 -13.59 4.29
N ALA A 234 1.41 -14.24 3.24
CA ALA A 234 0.04 -14.71 3.20
C ALA A 234 -0.23 -15.53 4.47
N GLY A 235 -1.14 -15.03 5.29
CA GLY A 235 -1.71 -15.52 6.51
C GLY A 235 -1.14 -16.79 7.15
N LYS A 236 -0.72 -16.68 8.39
CA LYS A 236 -0.97 -17.72 9.36
C LYS A 236 -2.39 -17.58 9.87
#